data_bbc49842c162a6293a11b2b38b4054e3
#
_entry.id   bbc49842c162a6293a11b2b38b4054e3
#
_cell.length_a   1.000
_cell.length_b   1.000
_cell.length_c   1.000
_cell.angle_alpha   90.00
_cell.angle_beta   90.00
_cell.angle_gamma   90.00
#
_symmetry.space_group_name_H-M   'P 1'
#
loop_
_entity.id
_entity.type
_entity.pdbx_description
1 polymer ?
#
loop_
_entity_poly.entity_id
_entity_poly.type
_entity_poly.pdbx_seq_one_letter_code
_entity_poly.pdbx_strand_id
1 'polypeptide(L)'
;MWLQGITEFNQREYYACHDTLEALWMESVDPDKKFYQGVLQIAVGCHHLQNHNWKGATILLGEGMGRLRYYQPIYGGIDVNQLISDSYLLLQALHEIVDADGKLLEVDGMSDFVDRVTADPHLLPSIRIVS
;
A
#
# COMPACT_ATOMS: atom_id res chain seq x y z
N MET A 1 2.97 6.62 -17.77
CA MET A 1 3.30 6.74 -16.33
C MET A 1 2.46 5.85 -15.43
N TRP A 2 1.16 5.76 -15.67
CA TRP A 2 0.29 4.94 -14.80
C TRP A 2 0.64 3.45 -14.87
N LEU A 3 0.80 2.88 -16.07
CA LEU A 3 1.19 1.48 -16.23
C LEU A 3 2.57 1.19 -15.64
N GLN A 4 3.51 2.13 -15.77
CA GLN A 4 4.82 2.03 -15.14
C GLN A 4 4.69 1.96 -13.63
N GLY A 5 3.87 2.83 -13.04
CA GLY A 5 3.62 2.82 -11.59
C GLY A 5 3.02 1.49 -11.11
N ILE A 6 2.07 0.94 -11.87
CA ILE A 6 1.48 -0.36 -11.55
C ILE A 6 2.54 -1.47 -11.58
N THR A 7 3.38 -1.46 -12.61
CA THR A 7 4.45 -2.47 -12.73
C THR A 7 5.43 -2.38 -11.56
N GLU A 8 5.87 -1.17 -11.23
CA GLU A 8 6.77 -0.95 -10.10
C GLU A 8 6.14 -1.40 -8.78
N PHE A 9 4.88 -1.07 -8.57
CA PHE A 9 4.14 -1.51 -7.39
C PHE A 9 4.12 -3.03 -7.27
N ASN A 10 3.77 -3.72 -8.35
CA ASN A 10 3.67 -5.18 -8.36
C ASN A 10 5.03 -5.87 -8.25
N GLN A 11 6.10 -5.21 -8.68
CA GLN A 11 7.47 -5.70 -8.50
C GLN A 11 8.06 -5.32 -7.14
N ARG A 12 7.28 -4.65 -6.30
CA ARG A 12 7.67 -4.19 -4.96
C ARG A 12 8.81 -3.17 -4.97
N GLU A 13 8.95 -2.47 -6.06
CA GLU A 13 9.85 -1.35 -6.19
C GLU A 13 9.13 -0.09 -5.74
N TYR A 14 8.82 -0.02 -4.44
CA TYR A 14 7.93 1.00 -3.90
C TYR A 14 8.54 2.39 -3.92
N TYR A 15 9.85 2.51 -3.79
CA TYR A 15 10.49 3.82 -3.91
C TYR A 15 10.36 4.36 -5.33
N ALA A 16 10.66 3.54 -6.34
CA ALA A 16 10.49 3.93 -7.75
C ALA A 16 9.01 4.22 -8.06
N CYS A 17 8.12 3.39 -7.54
CA CYS A 17 6.67 3.58 -7.67
C CYS A 17 6.23 4.91 -7.07
N HIS A 18 6.75 5.27 -5.90
CA HIS A 18 6.49 6.56 -5.26
C HIS A 18 6.84 7.71 -6.20
N ASP A 19 8.03 7.70 -6.78
CA ASP A 19 8.46 8.78 -7.67
C ASP A 19 7.57 8.87 -8.91
N THR A 20 7.24 7.72 -9.52
CA THR A 20 6.38 7.67 -10.71
C THR A 20 4.98 8.18 -10.41
N LEU A 21 4.37 7.70 -9.32
CA LEU A 21 3.01 8.09 -8.96
C LEU A 21 2.93 9.53 -8.46
N GLU A 22 3.98 10.03 -7.79
CA GLU A 22 4.02 11.43 -7.37
C GLU A 22 4.03 12.36 -8.57
N ALA A 23 4.84 12.06 -9.59
CA ALA A 23 4.88 12.84 -10.82
C ALA A 23 3.51 12.84 -11.50
N LEU A 24 2.86 11.67 -11.58
CA LEU A 24 1.52 11.54 -12.16
C LEU A 24 0.48 12.32 -11.34
N TRP A 25 0.53 12.22 -10.03
CA TRP A 25 -0.36 12.94 -9.12
C TRP A 25 -0.24 14.45 -9.30
N MET A 26 0.99 14.96 -9.40
CA MET A 26 1.23 16.40 -9.56
C MET A 26 0.67 16.96 -10.86
N GLU A 27 0.64 16.15 -11.92
CA GLU A 27 0.12 16.57 -13.23
C GLU A 27 -1.39 16.39 -13.37
N SER A 28 -2.02 15.67 -12.46
CA SER A 28 -3.42 15.29 -12.57
C SER A 28 -4.34 16.30 -11.89
N VAL A 29 -5.60 16.28 -12.31
CA VAL A 29 -6.69 17.05 -11.68
C VAL A 29 -7.74 16.06 -11.17
N ASP A 30 -8.59 16.51 -10.23
CA ASP A 30 -9.66 15.67 -9.71
C ASP A 30 -10.68 15.33 -10.81
N PRO A 31 -11.28 14.15 -10.79
CA PRO A 31 -11.21 13.14 -9.71
C PRO A 31 -9.95 12.27 -9.72
N ASP A 32 -9.19 12.24 -10.80
CA ASP A 32 -8.03 11.34 -10.95
C ASP A 32 -6.93 11.63 -9.91
N LYS A 33 -6.75 12.90 -9.58
CA LYS A 33 -5.69 13.31 -8.66
C LYS A 33 -5.80 12.61 -7.30
N LYS A 34 -6.99 12.60 -6.72
CA LYS A 34 -7.21 11.94 -5.43
C LYS A 34 -7.10 10.43 -5.53
N PHE A 35 -7.46 9.85 -6.66
CA PHE A 35 -7.28 8.42 -6.91
C PHE A 35 -5.79 8.05 -6.89
N TYR A 36 -4.98 8.79 -7.67
CA TYR A 36 -3.54 8.54 -7.69
C TYR A 36 -2.90 8.77 -6.32
N GLN A 37 -3.39 9.76 -5.57
CA GLN A 37 -2.93 9.98 -4.20
C GLN A 37 -3.19 8.77 -3.31
N GLY A 38 -4.36 8.15 -3.44
CA GLY A 38 -4.68 6.95 -2.67
C GLY A 38 -3.74 5.78 -2.97
N VAL A 39 -3.49 5.52 -4.25
CA VAL A 39 -2.55 4.47 -4.67
C VAL A 39 -1.13 4.80 -4.21
N LEU A 40 -0.73 6.05 -4.34
CA LEU A 40 0.57 6.53 -3.88
C LEU A 40 0.76 6.29 -2.38
N GLN A 41 -0.27 6.57 -1.59
CA GLN A 41 -0.20 6.36 -0.14
C GLN A 41 -0.06 4.88 0.21
N ILE A 42 -0.74 3.98 -0.50
CA ILE A 42 -0.54 2.53 -0.32
C ILE A 42 0.92 2.16 -0.64
N ALA A 43 1.47 2.67 -1.74
CA ALA A 43 2.86 2.39 -2.14
C ALA A 43 3.85 2.89 -1.08
N VAL A 44 3.65 4.11 -0.57
CA VAL A 44 4.51 4.68 0.48
C VAL A 44 4.38 3.88 1.78
N GLY A 45 3.16 3.43 2.10
CA GLY A 45 2.95 2.55 3.25
C GLY A 45 3.76 1.27 3.16
N CYS A 46 3.75 0.64 1.98
CA CYS A 46 4.55 -0.57 1.73
C CYS A 46 6.06 -0.28 1.77
N HIS A 47 6.48 0.89 1.29
CA HIS A 47 7.87 1.32 1.38
C HIS A 47 8.31 1.47 2.85
N HIS A 48 7.48 2.10 3.66
CA HIS A 48 7.73 2.19 5.11
C HIS A 48 7.83 0.81 5.74
N LEU A 49 6.97 -0.12 5.33
CA LEU A 49 7.01 -1.50 5.83
C LEU A 49 8.37 -2.15 5.54
N GLN A 50 8.88 -1.99 4.31
CA GLN A 50 10.19 -2.54 3.92
C GLN A 50 11.33 -1.95 4.75
N ASN A 51 11.18 -0.71 5.22
CA ASN A 51 12.17 -0.02 6.03
C ASN A 51 11.91 -0.15 7.54
N HIS A 52 11.02 -1.06 7.92
CA HIS A 52 10.66 -1.31 9.32
C HIS A 52 10.10 -0.07 10.03
N ASN A 53 9.51 0.84 9.27
CA ASN A 53 8.77 1.98 9.82
C ASN A 53 7.30 1.56 9.96
N TRP A 54 7.00 0.85 11.05
CA TRP A 54 5.68 0.24 11.26
C TRP A 54 4.60 1.30 11.43
N LYS A 55 4.91 2.38 12.14
CA LYS A 55 3.97 3.49 12.34
C LYS A 55 3.61 4.17 11.02
N GLY A 56 4.61 4.50 10.22
CA GLY A 56 4.40 5.09 8.89
C GLY A 56 3.58 4.18 7.99
N ALA A 57 3.88 2.87 8.01
CA ALA A 57 3.14 1.89 7.23
C ALA A 57 1.66 1.86 7.61
N THR A 58 1.34 1.78 8.91
CA THR A 58 -0.06 1.71 9.35
C THR A 58 -0.83 2.98 9.00
N ILE A 59 -0.22 4.15 9.17
CA ILE A 59 -0.87 5.43 8.85
C ILE A 59 -1.15 5.54 7.36
N LEU A 60 -0.15 5.30 6.52
CA LEU A 60 -0.28 5.49 5.07
C LEU A 60 -1.20 4.46 4.42
N LEU A 61 -1.16 3.21 4.87
CA LEU A 61 -2.10 2.19 4.39
C LEU A 61 -3.54 2.58 4.71
N GLY A 62 -3.79 3.05 5.93
CA GLY A 62 -5.12 3.49 6.35
C GLY A 62 -5.63 4.67 5.53
N GLU A 63 -4.78 5.68 5.33
CA GLU A 63 -5.13 6.86 4.54
C GLU A 63 -5.39 6.51 3.08
N GLY A 64 -4.54 5.68 2.47
CA GLY A 64 -4.69 5.25 1.08
C GLY A 64 -5.99 4.50 0.86
N MET A 65 -6.31 3.54 1.74
CA MET A 65 -7.58 2.83 1.67
C MET A 65 -8.77 3.76 1.81
N GLY A 66 -8.70 4.73 2.73
CA GLY A 66 -9.76 5.70 2.95
C GLY A 66 -10.07 6.52 1.70
N ARG A 67 -9.04 6.93 0.95
CA ARG A 67 -9.21 7.65 -0.31
C ARG A 67 -9.77 6.75 -1.41
N LEU A 68 -9.23 5.53 -1.53
CA LEU A 68 -9.64 4.61 -2.60
C LEU A 68 -11.07 4.12 -2.47
N ARG A 69 -11.65 4.20 -1.28
CA ARG A 69 -13.05 3.81 -1.06
C ARG A 69 -14.03 4.47 -2.02
N TYR A 70 -13.75 5.71 -2.41
CA TYR A 70 -14.63 6.48 -3.30
C TYR A 70 -14.50 6.07 -4.77
N TYR A 71 -13.58 5.15 -5.08
CA TYR A 71 -13.28 4.72 -6.46
C TYR A 71 -13.63 3.26 -6.70
N GLN A 72 -14.33 2.65 -5.74
CA GLN A 72 -14.78 1.26 -5.87
C GLN A 72 -15.92 1.16 -6.87
N PRO A 73 -16.07 0.00 -7.56
CA PRO A 73 -15.21 -1.19 -7.48
C PRO A 73 -14.02 -1.16 -8.44
N ILE A 74 -14.12 -0.40 -9.53
CA ILE A 74 -13.11 -0.33 -10.60
C ILE A 74 -12.91 1.13 -10.98
N TYR A 75 -11.66 1.54 -11.08
CA TYR A 75 -11.29 2.88 -11.53
C TYR A 75 -9.88 2.85 -12.09
N GLY A 76 -9.61 3.70 -13.10
CA GLY A 76 -8.27 3.76 -13.68
C GLY A 76 -7.80 2.45 -14.29
N GLY A 77 -8.71 1.57 -14.70
CA GLY A 77 -8.40 0.28 -15.28
C GLY A 77 -7.91 -0.77 -14.28
N ILE A 78 -8.09 -0.53 -12.97
CA ILE A 78 -7.68 -1.50 -11.94
C ILE A 78 -8.84 -1.93 -11.06
N ASP A 79 -8.68 -3.08 -10.43
CA ASP A 79 -9.62 -3.60 -9.43
C ASP A 79 -9.32 -2.93 -8.09
N VAL A 80 -10.07 -1.87 -7.78
CA VAL A 80 -9.90 -1.09 -6.56
C VAL A 80 -10.36 -1.90 -5.33
N ASN A 81 -11.44 -2.67 -5.46
CA ASN A 81 -11.91 -3.52 -4.37
C ASN A 81 -10.83 -4.49 -3.90
N GLN A 82 -10.14 -5.13 -4.85
CA GLN A 82 -9.10 -6.09 -4.52
C GLN A 82 -7.91 -5.41 -3.86
N LEU A 83 -7.50 -4.24 -4.35
CA LEU A 83 -6.40 -3.49 -3.77
C LEU A 83 -6.72 -3.07 -2.33
N ILE A 84 -7.94 -2.60 -2.07
CA ILE A 84 -8.39 -2.25 -0.72
C ILE A 84 -8.39 -3.49 0.18
N SER A 85 -8.92 -4.62 -0.30
CA SER A 85 -8.96 -5.86 0.48
C SER A 85 -7.57 -6.34 0.86
N ASP A 86 -6.63 -6.35 -0.09
CA ASP A 86 -5.25 -6.75 0.17
C ASP A 86 -4.59 -5.83 1.19
N SER A 87 -4.80 -4.51 1.04
CA SER A 87 -4.24 -3.51 1.94
C SER A 87 -4.82 -3.62 3.35
N TYR A 88 -6.12 -3.92 3.44
CA TYR A 88 -6.80 -4.11 4.72
C TYR A 88 -6.25 -5.33 5.47
N LEU A 89 -6.04 -6.44 4.77
CA LEU A 89 -5.48 -7.64 5.39
C LEU A 89 -4.05 -7.38 5.91
N LEU A 90 -3.25 -6.66 5.13
CA LEU A 90 -1.92 -6.27 5.57
C LEU A 90 -1.97 -5.35 6.79
N LEU A 91 -2.86 -4.36 6.77
CA LEU A 91 -3.02 -3.44 7.90
C LEU A 91 -3.46 -4.17 9.17
N GLN A 92 -4.39 -5.12 9.05
CA GLN A 92 -4.78 -5.93 10.20
C GLN A 92 -3.62 -6.75 10.76
N ALA A 93 -2.82 -7.36 9.89
CA ALA A 93 -1.64 -8.10 10.32
C ALA A 93 -0.66 -7.19 11.07
N LEU A 94 -0.47 -5.95 10.59
CA LEU A 94 0.38 -4.97 11.27
C LEU A 94 -0.18 -4.58 12.64
N HIS A 95 -1.49 -4.41 12.75
CA HIS A 95 -2.13 -4.06 14.03
C HIS A 95 -1.94 -5.15 15.09
N GLU A 96 -1.73 -6.40 14.66
CA GLU A 96 -1.48 -7.51 15.59
C GLU A 96 -0.05 -7.54 16.12
N ILE A 97 0.89 -6.89 15.43
CA ILE A 97 2.32 -6.96 15.77
C ILE A 97 2.90 -5.64 16.27
N VAL A 98 2.13 -4.53 16.20
CA VAL A 98 2.60 -3.23 16.67
C VAL A 98 1.65 -2.70 17.73
N ASP A 99 2.19 -1.92 18.67
CA ASP A 99 1.39 -1.23 19.69
C ASP A 99 0.86 0.11 19.16
N ALA A 100 0.15 0.85 20.03
CA ALA A 100 -0.44 2.14 19.67
C ALA A 100 0.60 3.19 19.26
N ASP A 101 1.86 3.03 19.69
CA ASP A 101 2.96 3.94 19.34
C ASP A 101 3.71 3.50 18.09
N GLY A 102 3.27 2.41 17.45
CA GLY A 102 3.90 1.87 16.25
C GLY A 102 5.15 1.05 16.51
N LYS A 103 5.35 0.57 17.73
CA LYS A 103 6.47 -0.30 18.10
C LYS A 103 6.04 -1.75 18.02
N LEU A 104 6.98 -2.62 17.65
CA LEU A 104 6.72 -4.05 17.63
C LEU A 104 6.40 -4.56 19.03
N LEU A 105 5.38 -5.41 19.10
CA LEU A 105 5.06 -6.12 20.33
C LEU A 105 6.10 -7.21 20.58
N GLU A 106 6.57 -7.35 21.82
CA GLU A 106 7.52 -8.37 22.21
C GLU A 106 6.76 -9.66 22.52
N VAL A 107 6.59 -10.50 21.48
CA VAL A 107 5.92 -11.79 21.59
C VAL A 107 6.83 -12.84 20.94
N ASP A 108 6.88 -14.04 21.54
CA ASP A 108 7.65 -15.17 21.00
C ASP A 108 7.21 -15.47 19.56
N GLY A 109 8.19 -15.63 18.65
CA GLY A 109 7.94 -15.89 17.25
C GLY A 109 7.58 -14.65 16.42
N MET A 110 7.52 -13.47 17.02
CA MET A 110 7.16 -12.24 16.32
C MET A 110 8.15 -11.88 15.21
N SER A 111 9.45 -12.13 15.44
CA SER A 111 10.49 -11.87 14.45
C SER A 111 10.24 -12.67 13.17
N ASP A 112 9.90 -13.96 13.29
CA ASP A 112 9.59 -14.81 12.13
C ASP A 112 8.34 -14.31 11.40
N PHE A 113 7.33 -13.84 12.14
CA PHE A 113 6.12 -13.31 11.55
C PHE A 113 6.41 -12.02 10.77
N VAL A 114 7.18 -11.10 11.36
CA VAL A 114 7.58 -9.84 10.69
C VAL A 114 8.36 -10.14 9.41
N ASP A 115 9.30 -11.06 9.47
CA ASP A 115 10.09 -11.46 8.30
C ASP A 115 9.19 -12.04 7.21
N ARG A 116 8.18 -12.83 7.57
CA ARG A 116 7.22 -13.36 6.60
C ARG A 116 6.38 -12.27 5.97
N VAL A 117 5.88 -11.32 6.77
CA VAL A 117 5.09 -10.20 6.23
C VAL A 117 5.88 -9.40 5.21
N THR A 118 7.18 -9.19 5.46
CA THR A 118 8.02 -8.42 4.56
C THR A 118 8.54 -9.21 3.36
N ALA A 119 8.62 -10.53 3.47
CA ALA A 119 9.21 -11.41 2.45
C ALA A 119 8.17 -12.16 1.62
N ASP A 120 6.97 -12.42 2.15
CA ASP A 120 5.97 -13.23 1.47
C ASP A 120 5.23 -12.42 0.41
N PRO A 121 5.33 -12.83 -0.88
CA PRO A 121 4.64 -12.15 -1.97
C PRO A 121 3.11 -12.08 -1.81
N HIS A 122 2.53 -13.02 -1.07
CA HIS A 122 1.07 -13.07 -0.89
C HIS A 122 0.56 -12.16 0.21
N LEU A 123 1.44 -11.62 1.06
CA LEU A 123 1.06 -10.71 2.14
C LEU A 123 1.09 -9.24 1.73
N LEU A 124 1.84 -8.91 0.67
CA LEU A 124 1.88 -7.54 0.14
C LEU A 124 0.77 -7.35 -0.88
N PRO A 125 0.13 -6.17 -0.89
CA PRO A 125 -0.94 -5.92 -1.87
C PRO A 125 -0.40 -5.91 -3.30
N SER A 126 -1.27 -6.23 -4.25
CA SER A 126 -0.98 -6.13 -5.67
C SER A 126 -2.05 -5.28 -6.35
N ILE A 127 -1.71 -4.73 -7.51
CA ILE A 127 -2.65 -4.00 -8.37
C ILE A 127 -3.00 -4.88 -9.55
N ARG A 128 -4.28 -5.23 -9.66
CA ARG A 128 -4.80 -6.06 -10.74
C ARG A 128 -5.43 -5.19 -11.80
N ILE A 129 -4.90 -5.28 -13.02
CA ILE A 129 -5.49 -4.59 -14.18
C ILE A 129 -6.73 -5.36 -14.60
N VAL A 130 -7.81 -4.62 -14.86
CA VAL A 130 -9.07 -5.19 -15.40
C VAL A 130 -9.24 -4.73 -16.84
N SER A 131 -9.72 -5.64 -17.68
CA SER A 131 -9.91 -5.38 -19.10
C SER A 131 -11.38 -5.20 -19.45
#